data_dd4d60886dfdf7d87421f1677aa124e7
#
_entry.id   dd4d60886dfdf7d87421f1677aa124e7
#
_cell.length_a   1.000
_cell.length_b   1.000
_cell.length_c   1.000
_cell.angle_alpha   90.00
_cell.angle_beta   90.00
_cell.angle_gamma   90.00
#
_symmetry.space_group_name_H-M   'P 1'
#
loop_
_entity.id
_entity.type
_entity.pdbx_description
1 polymer ?
#
loop_
_entity_poly.entity_id
_entity_poly.type
_entity_poly.pdbx_seq_one_letter_code
_entity_poly.pdbx_strand_id
1 'polypeptide(L)'
;MTQTRKPFIVGIGGTQRPGSSSELALRYCLAAAEKAGAEIDLICGAELELPLFDPGVTHRTPAALRLLQSLRRADGIIIATPSYHGGMSGTIKNAIDYTEDMRGDVRSYFDGRAVGCIVCAAGDQALGATLIGLRSIVHALRGWPTPYAATIKSNEKPFVDGKPARREVAQPLEIVASQVVSFAEMAMASRVDDVAPRLVASN
;
A
#
# COMPACT_ATOMS: atom_id res chain seq x y z
N MET A 1 -4.15 -5.55 -31.14
CA MET A 1 -3.41 -5.12 -29.93
C MET A 1 -4.41 -5.08 -28.79
N THR A 2 -4.43 -6.06 -27.92
CA THR A 2 -5.27 -6.08 -26.73
C THR A 2 -4.77 -4.96 -25.80
N GLN A 3 -5.63 -3.98 -25.58
CA GLN A 3 -5.34 -2.89 -24.65
C GLN A 3 -5.17 -3.51 -23.24
N THR A 4 -3.94 -3.64 -22.77
CA THR A 4 -3.66 -4.10 -21.42
C THR A 4 -4.28 -3.09 -20.45
N ARG A 5 -5.11 -3.56 -19.51
CA ARG A 5 -5.69 -2.69 -18.48
C ARG A 5 -4.58 -2.03 -17.66
N LYS A 6 -4.84 -0.83 -17.17
CA LYS A 6 -3.94 -0.14 -16.25
C LYS A 6 -3.79 -0.92 -14.94
N PRO A 7 -2.61 -0.93 -14.31
CA PRO A 7 -2.45 -1.48 -12.97
C PRO A 7 -3.29 -0.67 -11.97
N PHE A 8 -3.95 -1.35 -11.04
CA PHE A 8 -4.76 -0.75 -9.99
C PHE A 8 -3.99 -0.72 -8.68
N ILE A 9 -3.64 0.48 -8.21
CA ILE A 9 -2.82 0.69 -7.02
C ILE A 9 -3.67 1.24 -5.89
N VAL A 10 -3.70 0.53 -4.77
CA VAL A 10 -4.44 0.92 -3.58
C VAL A 10 -3.50 1.51 -2.54
N GLY A 11 -3.79 2.72 -2.09
CA GLY A 11 -3.11 3.36 -0.99
C GLY A 11 -3.91 3.25 0.30
N ILE A 12 -3.27 2.77 1.37
CA ILE A 12 -3.85 2.74 2.72
C ILE A 12 -2.97 3.56 3.63
N GLY A 13 -3.53 4.54 4.32
CA GLY A 13 -2.66 5.28 5.23
C GLY A 13 -3.22 6.55 5.80
N GLY A 14 -2.32 7.24 6.48
CA GLY A 14 -2.63 8.45 7.19
C GLY A 14 -2.99 8.21 8.65
N THR A 15 -3.66 9.17 9.21
CA THR A 15 -4.26 9.15 10.54
C THR A 15 -5.69 9.63 10.42
N GLN A 16 -6.47 9.57 11.48
CA GLN A 16 -7.80 10.18 11.51
C GLN A 16 -7.73 11.72 11.41
N ARG A 17 -6.57 12.32 11.71
CA ARG A 17 -6.36 13.76 11.55
C ARG A 17 -6.07 14.11 10.09
N PRO A 18 -6.94 14.88 9.41
CA PRO A 18 -6.72 15.33 8.05
C PRO A 18 -5.41 16.13 7.91
N GLY A 19 -4.73 15.98 6.78
CA GLY A 19 -3.49 16.70 6.48
C GLY A 19 -2.27 16.21 7.29
N SER A 20 -2.32 15.02 7.88
CA SER A 20 -1.16 14.42 8.52
C SER A 20 -0.04 14.15 7.52
N SER A 21 1.23 14.18 7.97
CA SER A 21 2.38 13.92 7.09
C SER A 21 2.27 12.57 6.36
N SER A 22 1.74 11.53 7.02
CA SER A 22 1.55 10.22 6.40
C SER A 22 0.44 10.21 5.34
N GLU A 23 -0.65 10.97 5.56
CA GLU A 23 -1.70 11.12 4.55
C GLU A 23 -1.19 11.90 3.34
N LEU A 24 -0.52 13.04 3.56
CA LEU A 24 0.02 13.86 2.47
C LEU A 24 1.08 13.09 1.66
N ALA A 25 1.93 12.32 2.34
CA ALA A 25 2.90 11.45 1.69
C ALA A 25 2.22 10.40 0.80
N LEU A 26 1.18 9.75 1.32
CA LEU A 26 0.42 8.76 0.56
C LEU A 26 -0.25 9.36 -0.67
N ARG A 27 -0.93 10.50 -0.50
CA ARG A 27 -1.57 11.22 -1.61
C ARG A 27 -0.59 11.60 -2.70
N TYR A 28 0.58 12.12 -2.33
CA TYR A 28 1.62 12.46 -3.29
C TYR A 28 2.18 11.24 -4.01
N CYS A 29 2.42 10.15 -3.27
CA CYS A 29 2.92 8.89 -3.84
C CYS A 29 1.90 8.28 -4.82
N LEU A 30 0.60 8.27 -4.47
CA LEU A 30 -0.46 7.81 -5.38
C LEU A 30 -0.59 8.70 -6.62
N ALA A 31 -0.48 10.02 -6.49
CA ALA A 31 -0.48 10.91 -7.65
C ALA A 31 0.73 10.65 -8.57
N ALA A 32 1.87 10.25 -8.02
CA ALA A 32 3.03 9.83 -8.81
C ALA A 32 2.77 8.48 -9.52
N ALA A 33 2.09 7.52 -8.87
CA ALA A 33 1.68 6.26 -9.48
C ALA A 33 0.66 6.48 -10.62
N GLU A 34 -0.30 7.40 -10.44
CA GLU A 34 -1.26 7.79 -11.48
C GLU A 34 -0.56 8.40 -12.71
N LYS A 35 0.42 9.30 -12.49
CA LYS A 35 1.26 9.84 -13.56
C LYS A 35 2.08 8.77 -14.29
N ALA A 36 2.44 7.69 -13.59
CA ALA A 36 3.11 6.54 -14.17
C ALA A 36 2.14 5.58 -14.91
N GLY A 37 0.85 5.93 -15.02
CA GLY A 37 -0.14 5.20 -15.81
C GLY A 37 -1.08 4.29 -15.02
N ALA A 38 -0.99 4.25 -13.69
CA ALA A 38 -1.87 3.45 -12.85
C ALA A 38 -3.26 4.07 -12.69
N GLU A 39 -4.27 3.22 -12.44
CA GLU A 39 -5.52 3.60 -11.77
C GLU A 39 -5.25 3.56 -10.25
N ILE A 40 -5.72 4.54 -9.50
CA ILE A 40 -5.45 4.64 -8.07
C ILE A 40 -6.72 4.61 -7.22
N ASP A 41 -6.59 4.13 -6.01
CA ASP A 41 -7.61 4.19 -4.97
C ASP A 41 -6.97 4.56 -3.63
N LEU A 42 -7.59 5.48 -2.91
CA LEU A 42 -7.08 5.98 -1.62
C LEU A 42 -8.07 5.66 -0.51
N ILE A 43 -7.58 4.97 0.52
CA ILE A 43 -8.33 4.66 1.73
C ILE A 43 -7.62 5.31 2.91
N CYS A 44 -8.19 6.37 3.45
CA CYS A 44 -7.59 7.15 4.54
C CYS A 44 -8.64 7.84 5.42
N GLY A 45 -8.19 8.42 6.53
CA GLY A 45 -9.05 9.19 7.43
C GLY A 45 -10.24 8.38 7.93
N ALA A 46 -11.46 8.90 7.74
CA ALA A 46 -12.69 8.27 8.20
C ALA A 46 -12.97 6.88 7.60
N GLU A 47 -12.45 6.58 6.42
CA GLU A 47 -12.58 5.23 5.81
C GLU A 47 -11.80 4.15 6.58
N LEU A 48 -10.86 4.56 7.45
CA LEU A 48 -10.10 3.69 8.34
C LEU A 48 -10.66 3.65 9.78
N GLU A 49 -11.82 4.26 10.03
CA GLU A 49 -12.55 4.11 11.31
C GLU A 49 -13.26 2.76 11.35
N LEU A 50 -12.47 1.71 11.43
CA LEU A 50 -12.94 0.33 11.49
C LEU A 50 -13.04 -0.12 12.94
N PRO A 51 -14.08 -0.91 13.32
CA PRO A 51 -14.04 -1.65 14.58
C PRO A 51 -12.74 -2.44 14.70
N LEU A 52 -12.31 -2.75 15.93
CA LEU A 52 -11.17 -3.67 16.09
C LEU A 52 -11.51 -5.00 15.39
N PHE A 53 -10.57 -5.50 14.62
CA PHE A 53 -10.74 -6.77 13.92
C PHE A 53 -10.95 -7.89 14.93
N ASP A 54 -12.02 -8.64 14.74
CA ASP A 54 -12.36 -9.82 15.50
C ASP A 54 -12.68 -10.96 14.50
N PRO A 55 -11.92 -12.06 14.51
CA PRO A 55 -12.17 -13.21 13.64
C PRO A 55 -13.48 -13.94 13.96
N GLY A 56 -14.04 -13.78 15.15
CA GLY A 56 -15.33 -14.35 15.54
C GLY A 56 -16.54 -13.59 15.00
N VAL A 57 -16.34 -12.35 14.55
CA VAL A 57 -17.41 -11.53 13.96
C VAL A 57 -17.43 -11.75 12.44
N THR A 58 -18.51 -12.35 11.94
CA THR A 58 -18.68 -12.62 10.50
C THR A 58 -19.28 -11.47 9.70
N HIS A 59 -19.97 -10.55 10.36
CA HIS A 59 -20.56 -9.36 9.73
C HIS A 59 -19.59 -8.20 9.72
N ARG A 60 -19.25 -7.71 8.53
CA ARG A 60 -18.32 -6.59 8.33
C ARG A 60 -19.07 -5.30 8.04
N THR A 61 -18.55 -4.17 8.56
CA THR A 61 -19.09 -2.85 8.25
C THR A 61 -18.89 -2.49 6.79
N PRO A 62 -19.69 -1.54 6.22
CA PRO A 62 -19.47 -1.07 4.85
C PRO A 62 -18.04 -0.57 4.61
N ALA A 63 -17.42 0.12 5.58
CA ALA A 63 -16.03 0.57 5.47
C ALA A 63 -15.04 -0.60 5.38
N ALA A 64 -15.21 -1.64 6.20
CA ALA A 64 -14.38 -2.84 6.12
C ALA A 64 -14.56 -3.58 4.80
N LEU A 65 -15.79 -3.70 4.30
CA LEU A 65 -16.06 -4.30 2.99
C LEU A 65 -15.43 -3.48 1.85
N ARG A 66 -15.49 -2.15 1.93
CA ARG A 66 -14.85 -1.23 0.98
C ARG A 66 -13.33 -1.44 0.92
N LEU A 67 -12.67 -1.52 2.09
CA LEU A 67 -11.24 -1.81 2.21
C LEU A 67 -10.90 -3.16 1.54
N LEU A 68 -11.60 -4.22 1.90
CA LEU A 68 -11.35 -5.57 1.38
C LEU A 68 -11.60 -5.67 -0.13
N GLN A 69 -12.65 -5.04 -0.65
CA GLN A 69 -12.93 -5.01 -2.09
C GLN A 69 -11.79 -4.34 -2.88
N SER A 70 -11.28 -3.22 -2.38
CA SER A 70 -10.15 -2.54 -3.03
C SER A 70 -8.89 -3.39 -2.99
N LEU A 71 -8.56 -3.98 -1.84
CA LEU A 71 -7.39 -4.83 -1.70
C LEU A 71 -7.45 -6.08 -2.59
N ARG A 72 -8.62 -6.70 -2.74
CA ARG A 72 -8.82 -7.85 -3.64
C ARG A 72 -8.52 -7.51 -5.10
N ARG A 73 -8.92 -6.31 -5.53
CA ARG A 73 -8.69 -5.80 -6.89
C ARG A 73 -7.26 -5.34 -7.13
N ALA A 74 -6.54 -4.96 -6.08
CA ALA A 74 -5.22 -4.33 -6.17
C ALA A 74 -4.21 -5.19 -6.95
N ASP A 75 -3.43 -4.53 -7.82
CA ASP A 75 -2.23 -5.08 -8.44
C ASP A 75 -0.96 -4.68 -7.67
N GLY A 76 -1.02 -3.56 -6.97
CA GLY A 76 0.00 -3.09 -6.03
C GLY A 76 -0.64 -2.31 -4.89
N ILE A 77 0.10 -2.16 -3.81
CA ILE A 77 -0.38 -1.51 -2.58
C ILE A 77 0.67 -0.51 -2.10
N ILE A 78 0.24 0.61 -1.56
CA ILE A 78 1.11 1.57 -0.86
C ILE A 78 0.56 1.76 0.55
N ILE A 79 1.38 1.48 1.57
CA ILE A 79 1.01 1.63 2.97
C ILE A 79 1.79 2.79 3.58
N ALA A 80 1.08 3.80 4.08
CA ALA A 80 1.67 4.92 4.80
C ALA A 80 1.22 4.95 6.26
N THR A 81 2.17 4.96 7.18
CA THR A 81 1.88 4.96 8.62
C THR A 81 2.68 6.02 9.36
N PRO A 82 2.10 6.71 10.35
CA PRO A 82 2.92 7.34 11.37
C PRO A 82 3.57 6.27 12.23
N SER A 83 4.72 6.59 12.82
CA SER A 83 5.32 5.76 13.85
C SER A 83 4.94 6.29 15.24
N TYR A 84 4.34 5.43 16.05
CA TYR A 84 4.09 5.69 17.46
C TYR A 84 4.84 4.65 18.29
N HIS A 85 5.72 5.11 19.19
CA HIS A 85 6.48 4.24 20.09
C HIS A 85 7.29 3.14 19.36
N GLY A 86 7.81 3.46 18.18
CA GLY A 86 8.62 2.52 17.38
C GLY A 86 7.82 1.51 16.55
N GLY A 87 6.50 1.65 16.48
CA GLY A 87 5.61 0.80 15.69
C GLY A 87 4.64 1.56 14.80
N MET A 88 4.01 0.89 13.86
CA MET A 88 2.94 1.48 13.04
C MET A 88 1.74 1.86 13.91
N SER A 89 0.91 2.79 13.45
CA SER A 89 -0.30 3.16 14.16
C SER A 89 -1.28 1.98 14.29
N GLY A 90 -2.03 1.95 15.40
CA GLY A 90 -3.07 0.95 15.61
C GLY A 90 -4.13 0.93 14.51
N THR A 91 -4.44 2.10 13.94
CA THR A 91 -5.37 2.23 12.82
C THR A 91 -4.88 1.45 11.59
N ILE A 92 -3.61 1.59 11.23
CA ILE A 92 -3.04 0.88 10.08
C ILE A 92 -2.89 -0.60 10.38
N LYS A 93 -2.46 -0.96 11.62
CA LYS A 93 -2.39 -2.37 12.02
C LYS A 93 -3.77 -3.03 11.94
N ASN A 94 -4.81 -2.37 12.45
CA ASN A 94 -6.18 -2.87 12.40
C ASN A 94 -6.66 -3.07 10.95
N ALA A 95 -6.41 -2.09 10.07
CA ALA A 95 -6.76 -2.22 8.64
C ALA A 95 -6.05 -3.42 7.97
N ILE A 96 -4.79 -3.67 8.35
CA ILE A 96 -4.03 -4.83 7.86
C ILE A 96 -4.64 -6.13 8.42
N ASP A 97 -5.08 -6.16 9.68
CA ASP A 97 -5.66 -7.36 10.28
C ASP A 97 -6.96 -7.81 9.57
N TYR A 98 -7.73 -6.88 9.03
CA TYR A 98 -8.88 -7.22 8.20
C TYR A 98 -8.54 -8.05 6.96
N THR A 99 -7.28 -8.05 6.51
CA THR A 99 -6.84 -8.91 5.39
C THR A 99 -6.94 -10.40 5.70
N GLU A 100 -7.13 -10.79 6.97
CA GLU A 100 -7.42 -12.18 7.34
C GLU A 100 -8.69 -12.72 6.64
N ASP A 101 -9.64 -11.85 6.34
CA ASP A 101 -10.82 -12.19 5.53
C ASP A 101 -10.48 -12.51 4.05
N MET A 102 -9.24 -12.28 3.62
CA MET A 102 -8.73 -12.64 2.29
C MET A 102 -7.95 -13.97 2.29
N ARG A 103 -7.85 -14.64 3.45
CA ARG A 103 -7.06 -15.87 3.61
C ARG A 103 -7.43 -16.95 2.60
N GLY A 104 -8.72 -17.12 2.32
CA GLY A 104 -9.26 -18.12 1.39
C GLY A 104 -9.37 -17.66 -0.07
N ASP A 105 -8.99 -16.44 -0.38
CA ASP A 105 -9.05 -15.91 -1.75
C ASP A 105 -8.01 -16.59 -2.65
N VAL A 106 -8.24 -16.62 -3.96
CA VAL A 106 -7.27 -17.11 -4.96
C VAL A 106 -5.92 -16.39 -4.83
N ARG A 107 -5.96 -15.09 -4.54
CA ARG A 107 -4.80 -14.28 -4.18
C ARG A 107 -4.90 -13.92 -2.70
N SER A 108 -4.46 -14.83 -1.84
CA SER A 108 -4.53 -14.64 -0.39
C SER A 108 -3.74 -13.42 0.05
N TYR A 109 -4.28 -12.63 0.94
CA TYR A 109 -3.61 -11.46 1.52
C TYR A 109 -3.02 -10.51 0.46
N PHE A 110 -1.70 -10.35 0.42
CA PHE A 110 -0.95 -9.54 -0.53
C PHE A 110 -0.22 -10.36 -1.60
N ASP A 111 -0.55 -11.62 -1.77
CA ASP A 111 0.10 -12.51 -2.72
C ASP A 111 0.14 -11.93 -4.14
N GLY A 112 1.32 -11.94 -4.75
CA GLY A 112 1.57 -11.41 -6.09
C GLY A 112 1.43 -9.88 -6.21
N ARG A 113 1.53 -9.13 -5.08
CA ARG A 113 1.46 -7.66 -5.06
C ARG A 113 2.76 -7.06 -4.53
N ALA A 114 3.28 -6.03 -5.20
CA ALA A 114 4.28 -5.16 -4.60
C ALA A 114 3.63 -4.27 -3.55
N VAL A 115 4.34 -4.04 -2.44
CA VAL A 115 3.88 -3.17 -1.37
C VAL A 115 4.93 -2.09 -1.09
N GLY A 116 4.62 -0.85 -1.46
CA GLY A 116 5.39 0.33 -1.11
C GLY A 116 5.16 0.72 0.34
N CYS A 117 6.24 0.95 1.09
CA CYS A 117 6.18 1.33 2.49
C CYS A 117 6.58 2.79 2.70
N ILE A 118 5.74 3.56 3.40
CA ILE A 118 5.99 4.95 3.79
C ILE A 118 5.84 5.06 5.30
N VAL A 119 6.85 5.58 5.98
CA VAL A 119 6.83 5.79 7.44
C VAL A 119 7.14 7.25 7.76
N CYS A 120 6.31 7.85 8.62
CA CYS A 120 6.48 9.21 9.09
C CYS A 120 6.69 9.23 10.62
N ALA A 121 7.77 9.86 11.09
CA ALA A 121 8.07 10.03 12.51
C ALA A 121 8.93 11.27 12.75
N ALA A 122 9.05 11.70 14.00
CA ALA A 122 9.96 12.79 14.37
C ALA A 122 11.42 12.33 14.47
N GLY A 123 11.68 11.08 14.85
CA GLY A 123 13.03 10.55 15.13
C GLY A 123 13.43 9.40 14.20
N ASP A 124 14.73 9.34 13.88
CA ASP A 124 15.28 8.35 12.94
C ASP A 124 15.13 6.90 13.45
N GLN A 125 15.30 6.68 14.75
CA GLN A 125 15.13 5.36 15.36
C GLN A 125 13.71 4.83 15.15
N ALA A 126 12.70 5.68 15.34
CA ALA A 126 11.31 5.31 15.15
C ALA A 126 11.00 5.02 13.67
N LEU A 127 11.57 5.79 12.74
CA LEU A 127 11.45 5.55 11.30
C LEU A 127 11.99 4.17 10.92
N GLY A 128 13.20 3.84 11.35
CA GLY A 128 13.86 2.57 11.03
C GLY A 128 13.13 1.37 11.64
N ALA A 129 12.81 1.41 12.93
CA ALA A 129 12.13 0.31 13.63
C ALA A 129 10.76 0.02 13.01
N THR A 130 9.95 1.06 12.76
CA THR A 130 8.63 0.89 12.15
C THR A 130 8.71 0.36 10.72
N LEU A 131 9.67 0.81 9.92
CA LEU A 131 9.85 0.32 8.56
C LEU A 131 10.21 -1.17 8.53
N ILE A 132 11.11 -1.61 9.41
CA ILE A 132 11.46 -3.03 9.53
C ILE A 132 10.23 -3.86 9.91
N GLY A 133 9.46 -3.41 10.91
CA GLY A 133 8.24 -4.09 11.33
C GLY A 133 7.18 -4.15 10.23
N LEU A 134 6.97 -3.06 9.49
CA LEU A 134 6.02 -3.03 8.39
C LEU A 134 6.42 -4.00 7.26
N ARG A 135 7.69 -4.00 6.87
CA ARG A 135 8.21 -4.94 5.86
C ARG A 135 8.06 -6.41 6.28
N SER A 136 8.30 -6.71 7.55
CA SER A 136 8.10 -8.06 8.10
C SER A 136 6.64 -8.51 7.99
N ILE A 137 5.69 -7.62 8.29
CA ILE A 137 4.26 -7.90 8.13
C ILE A 137 3.89 -8.11 6.66
N VAL A 138 4.40 -7.29 5.75
CA VAL A 138 4.17 -7.45 4.31
C VAL A 138 4.65 -8.83 3.83
N HIS A 139 5.82 -9.28 4.27
CA HIS A 139 6.32 -10.63 3.97
C HIS A 139 5.43 -11.72 4.56
N ALA A 140 4.99 -11.58 5.83
CA ALA A 140 4.07 -12.53 6.46
C ALA A 140 2.74 -12.67 5.67
N LEU A 141 2.31 -11.58 5.04
CA LEU A 141 1.13 -11.53 4.19
C LEU A 141 1.43 -11.89 2.70
N ARG A 142 2.58 -12.50 2.41
CA ARG A 142 3.00 -12.95 1.07
C ARG A 142 3.18 -11.82 0.05
N GLY A 143 3.26 -10.58 0.50
CA GLY A 143 3.53 -9.42 -0.36
C GLY A 143 5.02 -9.24 -0.65
N TRP A 144 5.34 -8.44 -1.65
CA TRP A 144 6.69 -8.08 -2.04
C TRP A 144 6.99 -6.64 -1.61
N PRO A 145 7.61 -6.39 -0.43
CA PRO A 145 8.01 -5.04 -0.09
C PRO A 145 8.95 -4.49 -1.16
N THR A 146 8.67 -3.29 -1.65
CA THR A 146 9.56 -2.66 -2.63
C THR A 146 10.97 -2.49 -2.04
N PRO A 147 12.05 -2.63 -2.87
CA PRO A 147 13.42 -2.42 -2.41
C PRO A 147 13.61 -1.05 -1.74
N TYR A 148 13.01 -0.01 -2.31
CA TYR A 148 13.00 1.32 -1.73
C TYR A 148 11.76 1.54 -0.84
N ALA A 149 11.93 2.29 0.23
CA ALA A 149 10.85 2.76 1.09
C ALA A 149 11.07 4.24 1.43
N ALA A 150 10.00 4.99 1.66
CA ALA A 150 10.10 6.38 2.03
C ALA A 150 10.00 6.54 3.56
N THR A 151 11.01 7.18 4.16
CA THR A 151 10.99 7.62 5.55
C THR A 151 10.97 9.14 5.60
N ILE A 152 10.05 9.72 6.36
CA ILE A 152 9.81 11.16 6.37
C ILE A 152 9.84 11.69 7.81
N LYS A 153 10.70 12.67 8.06
CA LYS A 153 10.73 13.39 9.34
C LYS A 153 9.56 14.37 9.44
N SER A 154 8.58 14.03 10.26
CA SER A 154 7.34 14.81 10.40
C SER A 154 7.52 16.15 11.09
N ASN A 155 8.58 16.32 11.90
CA ASN A 155 8.93 17.55 12.61
C ASN A 155 9.65 18.59 11.74
N GLU A 156 10.09 18.22 10.52
CA GLU A 156 10.80 19.11 9.60
C GLU A 156 9.90 19.82 8.57
N LYS A 157 8.60 19.92 8.85
CA LYS A 157 7.60 20.49 7.92
C LYS A 157 7.77 19.95 6.50
N PRO A 158 7.66 18.62 6.31
CA PRO A 158 7.94 17.99 5.02
C PRO A 158 6.98 18.37 3.90
N PHE A 159 5.81 18.92 4.24
CA PHE A 159 4.80 19.37 3.29
C PHE A 159 4.39 20.82 3.57
N VAL A 160 4.17 21.58 2.48
CA VAL A 160 3.62 22.94 2.47
C VAL A 160 2.50 22.97 1.43
N ASP A 161 1.34 23.47 1.81
CA ASP A 161 0.14 23.51 0.96
C ASP A 161 -0.17 22.16 0.28
N GLY A 162 -0.01 21.07 1.03
CA GLY A 162 -0.26 19.70 0.56
C GLY A 162 0.80 19.12 -0.38
N LYS A 163 1.87 19.86 -0.67
CA LYS A 163 2.96 19.42 -1.57
C LYS A 163 4.26 19.19 -0.79
N PRO A 164 5.14 18.26 -1.23
CA PRO A 164 6.47 18.13 -0.66
C PRO A 164 7.21 19.47 -0.67
N ALA A 165 7.75 19.87 0.48
CA ALA A 165 8.45 21.15 0.64
C ALA A 165 9.80 21.20 -0.08
N ARG A 166 10.40 20.03 -0.37
CA ARG A 166 11.73 19.91 -0.96
C ARG A 166 11.89 18.58 -1.69
N ARG A 167 12.90 18.50 -2.57
CA ARG A 167 13.15 17.33 -3.42
C ARG A 167 13.43 16.05 -2.60
N GLU A 168 14.09 16.17 -1.47
CA GLU A 168 14.43 15.07 -0.57
C GLU A 168 13.19 14.40 0.04
N VAL A 169 12.05 15.09 0.07
CA VAL A 169 10.75 14.51 0.47
C VAL A 169 10.02 13.92 -0.73
N ALA A 170 10.07 14.58 -1.89
CA ALA A 170 9.36 14.16 -3.08
C ALA A 170 9.96 12.90 -3.71
N GLN A 171 11.27 12.88 -3.92
CA GLN A 171 11.96 11.82 -4.67
C GLN A 171 11.79 10.42 -4.07
N PRO A 172 11.90 10.19 -2.75
CA PRO A 172 11.60 8.89 -2.15
C PRO A 172 10.20 8.37 -2.47
N LEU A 173 9.20 9.24 -2.45
CA LEU A 173 7.81 8.88 -2.75
C LEU A 173 7.62 8.53 -4.22
N GLU A 174 8.26 9.26 -5.12
CA GLU A 174 8.26 8.98 -6.56
C GLU A 174 8.93 7.62 -6.88
N ILE A 175 10.05 7.29 -6.19
CA ILE A 175 10.73 6.00 -6.36
C ILE A 175 9.81 4.86 -5.89
N VAL A 176 9.17 4.98 -4.72
CA VAL A 176 8.23 3.97 -4.22
C VAL A 176 7.09 3.77 -5.21
N ALA A 177 6.47 4.85 -5.71
CA ALA A 177 5.40 4.78 -6.68
C ALA A 177 5.83 4.05 -7.97
N SER A 178 6.97 4.43 -8.54
CA SER A 178 7.54 3.82 -9.73
C SER A 178 7.79 2.31 -9.55
N GLN A 179 8.37 1.90 -8.40
CA GLN A 179 8.63 0.49 -8.12
C GLN A 179 7.35 -0.33 -7.99
N VAL A 180 6.32 0.21 -7.32
CA VAL A 180 5.03 -0.48 -7.18
C VAL A 180 4.35 -0.63 -8.54
N VAL A 181 4.31 0.41 -9.37
CA VAL A 181 3.69 0.36 -10.70
C VAL A 181 4.43 -0.61 -11.62
N SER A 182 5.76 -0.51 -11.71
CA SER A 182 6.56 -1.39 -12.58
C SER A 182 6.42 -2.86 -12.20
N PHE A 183 6.41 -3.18 -10.89
CA PHE A 183 6.19 -4.56 -10.45
C PHE A 183 4.76 -5.04 -10.79
N ALA A 184 3.76 -4.18 -10.59
CA ALA A 184 2.37 -4.52 -10.92
C ALA A 184 2.21 -4.83 -12.41
N GLU A 185 2.85 -4.06 -13.30
CA GLU A 185 2.86 -4.30 -14.74
C GLU A 185 3.52 -5.65 -15.09
N MET A 186 4.69 -5.94 -14.51
CA MET A 186 5.37 -7.23 -14.71
C MET A 186 4.53 -8.40 -14.22
N ALA A 187 3.93 -8.30 -13.03
CA ALA A 187 3.08 -9.34 -12.48
C ALA A 187 1.78 -9.55 -13.27
N MET A 188 1.23 -8.50 -13.86
CA MET A 188 0.07 -8.60 -14.74
C MET A 188 0.44 -9.29 -16.06
N ALA A 189 1.58 -8.96 -16.66
CA ALA A 189 2.05 -9.58 -17.88
C ALA A 189 2.28 -11.10 -17.71
N SER A 190 2.95 -11.51 -16.62
CA SER A 190 3.20 -12.93 -16.34
C SER A 190 1.93 -13.75 -16.14
N ARG A 191 0.85 -13.15 -15.57
CA ARG A 191 -0.44 -13.85 -15.41
C ARG A 191 -1.16 -14.07 -16.75
N VAL A 192 -0.98 -13.18 -17.71
CA VAL A 192 -1.57 -13.34 -19.06
C VAL A 192 -0.91 -14.54 -19.76
N ASP A 193 0.39 -14.71 -19.59
CA ASP A 193 1.15 -15.83 -20.18
C ASP A 193 0.76 -17.18 -19.56
N ASP A 194 0.42 -17.23 -18.26
CA ASP A 194 -0.04 -18.45 -17.59
C ASP A 194 -1.44 -18.90 -18.03
N VAL A 195 -2.26 -18.00 -18.55
CA VAL A 195 -3.62 -18.29 -19.07
C VAL A 195 -3.59 -18.70 -20.55
N ALA A 196 -2.52 -18.40 -21.28
CA ALA A 196 -2.33 -18.89 -22.64
C ALA A 196 -2.19 -20.43 -22.63
N PRO A 197 -2.98 -21.20 -23.42
CA PRO A 197 -2.87 -22.64 -23.41
C PRO A 197 -1.45 -23.01 -23.81
N ARG A 198 -0.74 -23.75 -22.95
CA ARG A 198 0.50 -24.42 -23.34
C ARG A 198 0.12 -25.36 -24.48
N LEU A 199 0.44 -24.98 -25.71
CA LEU A 199 0.38 -25.90 -26.84
C LEU A 199 1.29 -27.05 -26.50
N VAL A 200 0.69 -28.15 -26.04
CA VAL A 200 1.38 -29.44 -25.89
C VAL A 200 1.80 -29.81 -27.28
N ALA A 201 3.07 -29.66 -27.61
CA ALA A 201 3.66 -30.27 -28.77
C ALA A 201 3.56 -31.79 -28.58
N SER A 202 2.55 -32.38 -29.17
CA SER A 202 2.45 -33.81 -29.35
C SER A 202 3.46 -34.17 -30.44
N ASN A 203 4.53 -34.81 -30.03
CA ASN A 203 5.36 -35.65 -30.91
C ASN A 203 4.77 -37.04 -30.97
#